data_8cf64268b22abab2d955503ed40e527c
#
_entry.id   8cf64268b22abab2d955503ed40e527c
#
_cell.length_a   1.000
_cell.length_b   1.000
_cell.length_c   1.000
_cell.angle_alpha   90.00
_cell.angle_beta   90.00
_cell.angle_gamma   90.00
#
_symmetry.space_group_name_H-M   'P 1'
#
loop_
_entity.id
_entity.type
_entity.pdbx_description
1 polymer ?
#
loop_
_entity_poly.entity_id
_entity_poly.type
_entity_poly.pdbx_seq_one_letter_code
_entity_poly.pdbx_strand_id
1 'polypeptide(L)'
;MRRMLIVAALAATASVASAQPVPVTLSEWKIGMKSDTVKAGPVTFRVTNEGGMNHAFYVRGEGVDQGTKQIPVRQSASLTVTLKPGTYEVYCSMSDESHKLAGMSRKLVVTPDNAPAAPKPPDA
;
A
#
# COMPACT_ATOMS: atom_id res chain seq x y z
N MET A 1 40.32 39.87 -23.46
CA MET A 1 39.50 38.66 -23.65
C MET A 1 38.91 38.24 -22.33
N ARG A 2 37.63 38.47 -22.15
CA ARG A 2 36.91 37.99 -20.98
C ARG A 2 36.58 36.51 -21.18
N ARG A 3 37.19 35.66 -20.39
CA ARG A 3 36.77 34.27 -20.34
C ARG A 3 35.47 34.22 -19.54
N MET A 4 34.34 33.94 -20.22
CA MET A 4 33.10 33.63 -19.57
C MET A 4 33.21 32.24 -18.97
N LEU A 5 33.24 32.16 -17.65
CA LEU A 5 33.06 30.91 -16.92
C LEU A 5 31.55 30.62 -16.90
N ILE A 6 31.12 29.70 -17.75
CA ILE A 6 29.77 29.16 -17.65
C ILE A 6 29.78 28.19 -16.49
N VAL A 7 29.28 28.64 -15.34
CA VAL A 7 28.98 27.72 -14.24
C VAL A 7 27.69 27.01 -14.62
N ALA A 8 27.81 25.79 -15.13
CA ALA A 8 26.66 24.92 -15.27
C ALA A 8 26.23 24.51 -13.85
N ALA A 9 25.17 25.16 -13.34
CA ALA A 9 24.51 24.70 -12.14
C ALA A 9 23.87 23.35 -12.47
N LEU A 10 24.46 22.26 -12.02
CA LEU A 10 23.79 20.98 -11.95
C LEU A 10 22.68 21.14 -10.90
N ALA A 11 21.46 21.37 -11.38
CA ALA A 11 20.29 21.19 -10.53
C ALA A 11 20.18 19.70 -10.21
N ALA A 12 20.58 19.32 -9.00
CA ALA A 12 20.27 17.99 -8.48
C ALA A 12 18.74 17.90 -8.35
N THR A 13 18.09 17.33 -9.36
CA THR A 13 16.70 16.95 -9.22
C THR A 13 16.62 15.80 -8.23
N ALA A 14 16.24 16.11 -6.97
CA ALA A 14 15.88 15.08 -6.04
C ALA A 14 14.67 14.33 -6.65
N SER A 15 14.89 13.11 -7.12
CA SER A 15 13.80 12.27 -7.57
C SER A 15 12.95 11.90 -6.36
N VAL A 16 11.76 12.52 -6.24
CA VAL A 16 10.75 12.05 -5.30
C VAL A 16 10.30 10.69 -5.81
N ALA A 17 10.54 9.65 -5.02
CA ALA A 17 10.05 8.33 -5.35
C ALA A 17 8.52 8.38 -5.48
N SER A 18 7.98 8.03 -6.64
CA SER A 18 6.55 7.91 -6.84
C SER A 18 6.00 6.80 -5.94
N ALA A 19 4.84 7.04 -5.33
CA ALA A 19 4.16 6.00 -4.58
C ALA A 19 3.79 4.84 -5.51
N GLN A 20 4.13 3.61 -5.14
CA GLN A 20 3.75 2.45 -5.92
C GLN A 20 2.24 2.16 -5.72
N PRO A 21 1.46 2.00 -6.81
CA PRO A 21 0.05 1.70 -6.71
C PRO A 21 -0.17 0.22 -6.40
N VAL A 22 -1.03 -0.05 -5.43
CA VAL A 22 -1.41 -1.42 -5.04
C VAL A 22 -2.94 -1.52 -5.07
N PRO A 23 -3.51 -2.19 -6.06
CA PRO A 23 -4.95 -2.40 -6.11
C PRO A 23 -5.40 -3.37 -5.01
N VAL A 24 -6.48 -3.00 -4.32
CA VAL A 24 -7.09 -3.81 -3.27
C VAL A 24 -8.59 -3.90 -3.53
N THR A 25 -9.17 -5.08 -3.40
CA THR A 25 -10.61 -5.28 -3.44
C THR A 25 -11.11 -5.76 -2.09
N LEU A 26 -12.22 -5.21 -1.66
CA LEU A 26 -12.91 -5.61 -0.44
C LEU A 26 -14.24 -6.26 -0.78
N SER A 27 -14.50 -7.39 -0.18
CA SER A 27 -15.79 -8.09 -0.25
C SER A 27 -16.04 -8.78 1.09
N GLU A 28 -17.23 -9.30 1.29
CA GLU A 28 -17.54 -10.10 2.47
C GLU A 28 -16.77 -11.43 2.35
N TRP A 29 -16.03 -11.63 3.15
CA TRP A 29 -15.13 -11.50 4.28
C TRP A 29 -13.71 -11.67 3.77
N LYS A 30 -13.34 -10.89 2.78
CA LYS A 30 -12.11 -11.09 2.01
C LYS A 30 -11.47 -9.76 1.64
N ILE A 31 -10.15 -9.73 1.71
CA ILE A 31 -9.31 -8.68 1.12
C ILE A 31 -8.57 -9.29 -0.06
N GLY A 32 -8.84 -8.80 -1.26
CA GLY A 32 -8.19 -9.26 -2.48
C GLY A 32 -6.98 -8.39 -2.82
N MET A 33 -5.82 -9.02 -3.00
CA MET A 33 -4.58 -8.40 -3.46
C MET A 33 -3.84 -9.38 -4.36
N LYS A 34 -3.16 -8.87 -5.38
CA LYS A 34 -2.36 -9.73 -6.28
C LYS A 34 -1.14 -10.33 -5.60
N SER A 35 -0.56 -9.62 -4.63
CA SER A 35 0.64 -10.04 -3.93
C SER A 35 0.53 -9.66 -2.45
N ASP A 36 1.11 -10.47 -1.59
CA ASP A 36 1.27 -10.17 -0.16
C ASP A 36 2.59 -9.43 0.12
N THR A 37 3.33 -9.07 -0.91
CA THR A 37 4.64 -8.43 -0.80
C THR A 37 4.67 -7.13 -1.59
N VAL A 38 5.16 -6.07 -0.95
CA VAL A 38 5.40 -4.76 -1.57
C VAL A 38 6.79 -4.28 -1.20
N LYS A 39 7.34 -3.34 -1.99
CA LYS A 39 8.61 -2.70 -1.67
C LYS A 39 8.41 -1.59 -0.64
N ALA A 40 9.43 -1.36 0.19
CA ALA A 40 9.47 -0.24 1.13
C ALA A 40 9.40 1.10 0.40
N GLY A 41 8.89 2.10 1.09
CA GLY A 41 8.71 3.46 0.59
C GLY A 41 7.24 3.84 0.53
N PRO A 42 6.88 4.90 -0.21
CA PRO A 42 5.50 5.31 -0.36
C PRO A 42 4.70 4.25 -1.11
N VAL A 43 3.56 3.86 -0.57
CA VAL A 43 2.63 2.90 -1.16
C VAL A 43 1.25 3.54 -1.20
N THR A 44 0.60 3.52 -2.35
CA THR A 44 -0.78 3.95 -2.50
C THR A 44 -1.69 2.75 -2.70
N PHE A 45 -2.45 2.42 -1.69
CA PHE A 45 -3.49 1.39 -1.79
C PHE A 45 -4.73 1.98 -2.45
N ARG A 46 -5.10 1.45 -3.60
CA ARG A 46 -6.32 1.80 -4.31
C ARG A 46 -7.39 0.78 -3.98
N VAL A 47 -8.28 1.15 -3.10
CA VAL A 47 -9.23 0.23 -2.46
C VAL A 47 -10.60 0.39 -3.09
N THR A 48 -11.14 -0.69 -3.62
CA THR A 48 -12.49 -0.74 -4.18
C THR A 48 -13.36 -1.68 -3.37
N ASN A 49 -14.52 -1.21 -2.94
CA ASN A 49 -15.49 -2.04 -2.24
C ASN A 49 -16.41 -2.73 -3.26
N GLU A 50 -16.18 -4.02 -3.47
CA GLU A 50 -16.99 -4.88 -4.35
C GLU A 50 -18.04 -5.70 -3.57
N GLY A 51 -18.13 -5.49 -2.26
CA GLY A 51 -19.08 -6.19 -1.41
C GLY A 51 -20.47 -5.56 -1.38
N GLY A 52 -21.36 -6.17 -0.64
CA GLY A 52 -22.74 -5.72 -0.43
C GLY A 52 -22.95 -4.88 0.82
N MET A 53 -21.90 -4.58 1.57
CA MET A 53 -21.92 -3.71 2.74
C MET A 53 -20.69 -2.82 2.80
N ASN A 54 -20.72 -1.82 3.67
CA ASN A 54 -19.60 -0.92 3.83
C ASN A 54 -18.39 -1.64 4.42
N HIS A 55 -17.21 -1.29 3.96
CA HIS A 55 -15.93 -1.78 4.46
C HIS A 55 -14.96 -0.63 4.67
N ALA A 56 -13.88 -0.89 5.39
CA ALA A 56 -12.76 0.03 5.54
C ALA A 56 -11.45 -0.75 5.41
N PHE A 57 -10.39 -0.09 5.01
CA PHE A 57 -9.09 -0.72 4.82
C PHE A 57 -8.06 -0.07 5.73
N TYR A 58 -7.37 -0.87 6.52
CA TYR A 58 -6.36 -0.44 7.49
C TYR A 58 -5.05 -1.20 7.29
N VAL A 59 -3.95 -0.51 7.58
CA VAL A 59 -2.60 -1.10 7.61
C VAL A 59 -2.02 -0.88 9.00
N ARG A 60 -1.57 -1.95 9.63
CA ARG A 60 -0.99 -1.93 10.97
C ARG A 60 0.31 -2.71 11.03
N GLY A 61 1.30 -2.16 11.68
CA GLY A 61 2.61 -2.77 11.93
C GLY A 61 3.73 -1.74 11.92
N GLU A 62 4.89 -2.06 12.48
CA GLU A 62 6.10 -1.22 12.47
C GLU A 62 5.83 0.26 12.85
N GLY A 63 4.98 0.48 13.86
CA GLY A 63 4.60 1.83 14.31
C GLY A 63 3.54 2.53 13.45
N VAL A 64 3.03 1.87 12.42
CA VAL A 64 1.97 2.39 11.56
C VAL A 64 0.62 1.81 11.97
N ASP A 65 -0.39 2.65 12.04
CA ASP A 65 -1.80 2.26 12.14
C ASP A 65 -2.63 3.32 11.42
N GLN A 66 -2.84 3.11 10.13
CA GLN A 66 -3.54 4.07 9.27
C GLN A 66 -4.57 3.35 8.41
N GLY A 67 -5.64 4.05 8.10
CA GLY A 67 -6.72 3.47 7.33
C GLY A 67 -7.55 4.49 6.57
N THR A 68 -8.45 3.95 5.75
CA THR A 68 -9.46 4.73 5.04
C THR A 68 -10.62 5.06 5.96
N LYS A 69 -11.40 6.04 5.55
CA LYS A 69 -12.77 6.16 6.03
C LYS A 69 -13.59 4.96 5.54
N GLN A 70 -14.78 4.80 6.09
CA GLN A 70 -15.75 3.83 5.60
C GLN A 70 -15.99 4.02 4.10
N ILE A 71 -15.84 2.94 3.34
CA ILE A 71 -16.02 2.93 1.88
C ILE A 71 -17.40 2.32 1.58
N PRO A 72 -18.34 3.11 1.07
CA PRO A 72 -19.65 2.58 0.69
C PRO A 72 -19.54 1.55 -0.44
N VAL A 73 -20.59 0.76 -0.59
CA VAL A 73 -20.72 -0.25 -1.65
C VAL A 73 -20.43 0.36 -3.03
N ARG A 74 -19.61 -0.30 -3.83
CA ARG A 74 -19.21 0.09 -5.20
C ARG A 74 -18.38 1.38 -5.29
N GLN A 75 -17.93 1.91 -4.16
CA GLN A 75 -17.05 3.08 -4.15
C GLN A 75 -15.61 2.67 -3.90
N SER A 76 -14.72 3.61 -4.14
CA SER A 76 -13.27 3.44 -3.98
C SER A 76 -12.69 4.52 -3.09
N ALA A 77 -11.58 4.20 -2.45
CA ALA A 77 -10.78 5.15 -1.69
C ALA A 77 -9.30 4.84 -1.91
N SER A 78 -8.46 5.82 -1.68
CA SER A 78 -7.01 5.67 -1.74
C SER A 78 -6.39 5.94 -0.37
N LEU A 79 -5.40 5.14 -0.01
CA LEU A 79 -4.61 5.32 1.20
C LEU A 79 -3.14 5.31 0.81
N THR A 80 -2.44 6.41 1.05
CA THR A 80 -1.00 6.51 0.84
C THR A 80 -0.28 6.45 2.18
N VAL A 81 0.63 5.49 2.32
CA VAL A 81 1.40 5.25 3.55
C VAL A 81 2.85 5.01 3.17
N THR A 82 3.77 5.58 3.92
CA THR A 82 5.19 5.25 3.79
C THR A 82 5.51 4.06 4.70
N LEU A 83 5.93 2.95 4.10
CA LEU A 83 6.16 1.70 4.81
C LEU A 83 7.65 1.37 4.87
N LYS A 84 8.12 1.03 6.06
CA LYS A 84 9.45 0.47 6.31
C LYS A 84 9.44 -1.03 6.02
N PRO A 85 10.61 -1.64 5.75
CA PRO A 85 10.68 -3.10 5.68
C PRO A 85 10.17 -3.75 6.97
N GLY A 86 9.40 -4.82 6.84
CA GLY A 86 8.83 -5.53 7.97
C GLY A 86 7.54 -6.26 7.61
N THR A 87 6.86 -6.72 8.63
CA THR A 87 5.59 -7.44 8.50
C THR A 87 4.46 -6.59 9.05
N TYR A 88 3.39 -6.51 8.28
CA TYR A 88 2.20 -5.72 8.57
C TYR A 88 0.95 -6.60 8.49
N GLU A 89 -0.12 -6.11 9.06
CA GLU A 89 -1.46 -6.64 8.86
C GLU A 89 -2.29 -5.61 8.10
N VAL A 90 -3.00 -6.03 7.06
CA VAL A 90 -4.05 -5.26 6.43
C VAL A 90 -5.40 -5.86 6.83
N TYR A 91 -6.35 -5.03 7.22
CA TYR A 91 -7.61 -5.50 7.78
C TYR A 91 -8.75 -4.49 7.59
N CYS A 92 -9.96 -4.98 7.79
CA CYS A 92 -11.16 -4.14 7.88
C CYS A 92 -11.54 -3.97 9.37
N SER A 93 -11.68 -2.73 9.82
CA SER A 93 -11.99 -2.41 11.22
C SER A 93 -13.48 -2.28 11.52
N MET A 94 -14.33 -2.54 10.52
CA MET A 94 -15.79 -2.34 10.65
C MET A 94 -16.42 -3.22 11.73
N SER A 95 -17.46 -2.69 12.37
CA SER A 95 -18.27 -3.41 13.36
C SER A 95 -17.42 -3.98 14.50
N ASP A 96 -16.63 -3.13 15.17
CA ASP A 96 -15.76 -3.51 16.28
C ASP A 96 -14.84 -4.70 15.93
N GLU A 97 -14.24 -4.65 14.73
CA GLU A 97 -13.37 -5.69 14.19
C GLU A 97 -14.07 -7.02 13.86
N SER A 98 -15.41 -7.09 13.89
CA SER A 98 -16.09 -8.33 13.53
C SER A 98 -15.84 -8.75 12.08
N HIS A 99 -15.67 -7.78 11.16
CA HIS A 99 -15.30 -8.07 9.78
C HIS A 99 -13.90 -8.68 9.68
N LYS A 100 -12.96 -8.19 10.49
CA LYS A 100 -11.63 -8.77 10.59
C LYS A 100 -11.69 -10.22 11.07
N LEU A 101 -12.44 -10.49 12.13
CA LEU A 101 -12.60 -11.83 12.69
C LEU A 101 -13.30 -12.79 11.73
N ALA A 102 -14.13 -12.28 10.84
CA ALA A 102 -14.80 -13.09 9.81
C ALA A 102 -13.90 -13.44 8.62
N GLY A 103 -12.67 -12.91 8.54
CA GLY A 103 -11.72 -13.22 7.47
C GLY A 103 -11.13 -12.01 6.74
N MET A 104 -11.54 -10.79 7.07
CA MET A 104 -11.00 -9.58 6.45
C MET A 104 -9.70 -9.14 7.11
N SER A 105 -8.70 -9.99 7.01
CA SER A 105 -7.34 -9.74 7.50
C SER A 105 -6.34 -10.52 6.65
N ARG A 106 -5.25 -9.86 6.29
CA ARG A 106 -4.14 -10.48 5.56
C ARG A 106 -2.80 -9.97 6.09
N LYS A 107 -1.80 -10.82 6.00
CA LYS A 107 -0.41 -10.45 6.23
C LYS A 107 0.13 -9.71 5.00
N LEU A 108 0.85 -8.62 5.23
CA LEU A 108 1.58 -7.88 4.21
C LEU A 108 3.06 -7.85 4.58
N VAL A 109 3.91 -8.29 3.68
CA VAL A 109 5.37 -8.22 3.86
C VAL A 109 5.92 -7.06 3.04
N VAL A 110 6.66 -6.17 3.68
CA VAL A 110 7.33 -5.06 3.04
C VAL A 110 8.82 -5.38 2.96
N THR A 111 9.35 -5.47 1.75
CA THR A 111 10.76 -5.74 1.49
C THR A 111 11.55 -4.44 1.33
N PRO A 112 12.87 -4.43 1.57
CA PRO A 112 13.70 -3.29 1.20
C PRO A 112 13.52 -2.92 -0.28
N ASP A 113 13.56 -1.62 -0.60
CA ASP A 113 13.35 -1.13 -1.97
C ASP A 113 14.40 -1.64 -2.97
N ASN A 114 15.60 -1.97 -2.48
CA ASN A 114 16.70 -2.55 -3.26
C ASN A 114 16.69 -4.09 -3.28
N ALA A 115 15.68 -4.74 -2.69
CA ALA A 115 15.60 -6.19 -2.71
C ALA A 115 15.25 -6.69 -4.12
N PRO A 116 15.80 -7.85 -4.55
CA PRO A 116 15.36 -8.48 -5.78
C PRO A 116 13.86 -8.79 -5.67
N ALA A 117 13.16 -8.74 -6.82
CA ALA A 117 11.76 -9.12 -6.87
C ALA A 117 11.55 -10.50 -6.22
N ALA A 118 10.48 -10.65 -5.43
CA ALA A 118 10.14 -11.93 -4.84
C ALA A 118 10.05 -12.99 -5.95
N PRO A 119 10.60 -14.20 -5.73
CA PRO A 119 10.50 -15.25 -6.71
C PRO A 119 9.02 -15.54 -7.00
N LYS A 120 8.71 -15.65 -8.31
CA LYS A 120 7.37 -16.02 -8.73
C LYS A 120 6.99 -17.34 -8.06
N PRO A 121 5.81 -17.47 -7.42
CA PRO A 121 5.42 -18.75 -6.87
C PRO A 121 5.43 -19.81 -7.98
N PRO A 122 5.90 -21.04 -7.69
CA PRO A 122 5.87 -22.10 -8.69
C PRO A 122 4.43 -22.28 -9.16
N ASP A 123 4.25 -22.32 -10.47
CA ASP A 123 2.96 -22.66 -11.06
C ASP A 123 2.58 -24.07 -10.60
N ALA A 124 1.55 -24.12 -9.77
CA ALA A 124 1.00 -25.38 -9.33
C ALA A 124 0.26 -26.08 -10.47
#